data_faa3f4a5b681caf7b40225d517c36fb6
#
_entry.id   faa3f4a5b681caf7b40225d517c36fb6
#
_cell.length_a   1.000
_cell.length_b   1.000
_cell.length_c   1.000
_cell.angle_alpha   90.00
_cell.angle_beta   90.00
_cell.angle_gamma   90.00
#
_symmetry.space_group_name_H-M   'P 1'
#
loop_
_entity.id
_entity.type
_entity.pdbx_description
1 polymer ?
#
loop_
_entity_poly.entity_id
_entity_poly.type
_entity_poly.pdbx_seq_one_letter_code
_entity_poly.pdbx_strand_id
1 'polypeptide(L)'
;EEYKENTVFFIPSNDAQQSQIYFYIPMGDYQKELNVKRDAFNQYMSGGFSGLIMNEIREKNSMAYTAYGYVVSQELPGSKSYFTGYVGTQNDKAVDAVKLYMNLLTNMPEHADRIDNIKSYLRQSVLTNQPDARSLSEQIASWKRRGYTDDPAKENLPKIDQLTFQDLMDFYHNDLLKNLTIYL
;
A
#
# COMPACT_ATOMS: atom_id res chain seq x y z
N GLU A 1 -8.18 -19.44 5.35
CA GLU A 1 -7.59 -19.80 6.65
C GLU A 1 -6.83 -18.58 7.18
N GLU A 2 -7.05 -18.22 8.43
CA GLU A 2 -6.28 -17.17 9.11
C GLU A 2 -5.17 -17.86 9.91
N TYR A 3 -3.92 -17.57 9.58
CA TYR A 3 -2.76 -18.05 10.32
C TYR A 3 -2.51 -17.13 11.52
N LYS A 4 -2.13 -17.69 12.65
CA LYS A 4 -1.88 -16.94 13.90
C LYS A 4 -0.44 -16.51 14.07
N GLU A 5 0.45 -17.02 13.23
CA GLU A 5 1.90 -16.79 13.30
C GLU A 5 2.46 -16.45 11.91
N ASN A 6 3.62 -15.81 11.89
CA ASN A 6 4.34 -15.59 10.63
C ASN A 6 4.60 -16.93 9.94
N THR A 7 4.14 -17.06 8.72
CA THR A 7 4.19 -18.31 7.98
C THR A 7 4.93 -18.12 6.67
N VAL A 8 5.84 -19.02 6.34
CA VAL A 8 6.60 -19.01 5.09
C VAL A 8 6.17 -20.20 4.23
N PHE A 9 5.77 -19.90 2.99
CA PHE A 9 5.49 -20.89 1.96
C PHE A 9 6.65 -20.89 0.97
N PHE A 10 7.40 -21.96 0.91
CA PHE A 10 8.51 -22.11 -0.02
C PHE A 10 8.12 -23.01 -1.19
N ILE A 11 8.19 -22.48 -2.42
CA ILE A 11 7.93 -23.21 -3.65
C ILE A 11 9.23 -23.31 -4.43
N PRO A 12 9.91 -24.48 -4.43
CA PRO A 12 11.18 -24.63 -5.14
C PRO A 12 10.97 -24.61 -6.66
N SER A 13 11.88 -23.96 -7.38
CA SER A 13 11.96 -24.01 -8.84
C SER A 13 13.42 -24.17 -9.24
N ASN A 14 13.76 -25.28 -9.90
CA ASN A 14 15.15 -25.60 -10.27
C ASN A 14 15.70 -24.70 -11.38
N ASP A 15 14.82 -24.11 -12.18
CA ASP A 15 15.21 -23.28 -13.34
C ASP A 15 15.11 -21.77 -13.05
N ALA A 16 14.71 -21.40 -11.83
CA ALA A 16 14.54 -20.00 -11.48
C ALA A 16 15.89 -19.27 -11.35
N GLN A 17 16.07 -18.22 -12.14
CA GLN A 17 17.25 -17.34 -12.07
C GLN A 17 17.12 -16.29 -10.95
N GLN A 18 15.92 -16.10 -10.43
CA GLN A 18 15.59 -15.11 -9.40
C GLN A 18 14.60 -15.68 -8.40
N SER A 19 14.73 -15.28 -7.15
CA SER A 19 13.72 -15.49 -6.12
C SER A 19 12.66 -14.42 -6.21
N GLN A 20 11.39 -14.85 -6.24
CA GLN A 20 10.22 -13.97 -6.18
C GLN A 20 9.60 -14.11 -4.80
N ILE A 21 9.57 -13.05 -4.05
CA ILE A 21 9.14 -13.04 -2.66
C ILE A 21 7.89 -12.17 -2.56
N TYR A 22 6.80 -12.74 -2.07
CA TYR A 22 5.53 -12.05 -1.84
C TYR A 22 5.27 -11.96 -0.34
N PHE A 23 4.91 -10.78 0.11
CA PHE A 23 4.48 -10.53 1.48
C PHE A 23 2.96 -10.30 1.48
N TYR A 24 2.30 -10.89 2.43
CA TYR A 24 0.87 -10.68 2.65
C TYR A 24 0.61 -10.43 4.14
N ILE A 25 -0.12 -9.37 4.46
CA ILE A 25 -0.53 -9.04 5.81
C ILE A 25 -2.04 -8.81 5.77
N PRO A 26 -2.84 -9.68 6.42
CA PRO A 26 -4.28 -9.45 6.53
C PRO A 26 -4.54 -8.18 7.34
N MET A 27 -5.52 -7.40 6.91
CA MET A 27 -5.95 -6.18 7.60
C MET A 27 -7.44 -6.26 7.95
N GLY A 28 -7.95 -5.26 8.63
CA GLY A 28 -9.35 -5.15 9.02
C GLY A 28 -10.30 -4.94 7.84
N ASP A 29 -11.57 -4.78 8.18
CA ASP A 29 -12.62 -4.48 7.21
C ASP A 29 -12.40 -3.11 6.57
N TYR A 30 -12.88 -2.98 5.32
CA TYR A 30 -12.85 -1.70 4.62
C TYR A 30 -13.58 -0.61 5.41
N GLN A 31 -12.91 0.51 5.58
CA GLN A 31 -13.44 1.73 6.17
C GLN A 31 -13.22 2.88 5.20
N LYS A 32 -14.32 3.46 4.69
CA LYS A 32 -14.27 4.59 3.73
C LYS A 32 -13.48 5.78 4.27
N GLU A 33 -13.58 6.02 5.56
CA GLU A 33 -12.93 7.12 6.27
C GLU A 33 -11.40 7.06 6.20
N LEU A 34 -10.85 5.87 6.04
CA LEU A 34 -9.40 5.61 5.93
C LEU A 34 -8.86 5.73 4.50
N ASN A 35 -9.70 5.91 3.48
CA ASN A 35 -9.27 5.89 2.07
C ASN A 35 -8.13 6.88 1.79
N VAL A 36 -8.26 8.13 2.23
CA VAL A 36 -7.22 9.14 1.97
C VAL A 36 -5.92 8.81 2.71
N LYS A 37 -5.98 8.30 3.94
CA LYS A 37 -4.81 7.88 4.71
C LYS A 37 -4.14 6.64 4.09
N ARG A 38 -4.93 5.67 3.64
CA ARG A 38 -4.45 4.48 2.91
C ARG A 38 -3.75 4.89 1.62
N ASP A 39 -4.35 5.77 0.83
CA ASP A 39 -3.80 6.20 -0.44
C ASP A 39 -2.50 7.01 -0.24
N ALA A 40 -2.44 7.81 0.82
CA ALA A 40 -1.22 8.51 1.24
C ALA A 40 -0.11 7.53 1.65
N PHE A 41 -0.45 6.51 2.44
CA PHE A 41 0.46 5.43 2.82
C PHE A 41 0.98 4.69 1.58
N ASN A 42 0.10 4.31 0.67
CA ASN A 42 0.47 3.63 -0.58
C ASN A 42 1.42 4.48 -1.44
N GLN A 43 1.15 5.79 -1.54
CA GLN A 43 2.01 6.72 -2.25
C GLN A 43 3.38 6.86 -1.56
N TYR A 44 3.41 6.90 -0.23
CA TYR A 44 4.64 6.93 0.55
C TYR A 44 5.48 5.67 0.36
N MET A 45 4.85 4.49 0.44
CA MET A 45 5.53 3.19 0.33
C MET A 45 6.01 2.89 -1.09
N SER A 46 5.18 3.15 -2.10
CA SER A 46 5.43 2.70 -3.48
C SER A 46 5.13 3.74 -4.56
N GLY A 47 5.14 5.03 -4.23
CA GLY A 47 4.91 6.12 -5.17
C GLY A 47 6.03 6.30 -6.19
N GLY A 48 6.07 5.44 -7.22
CA GLY A 48 7.07 5.48 -8.28
C GLY A 48 8.50 5.25 -7.78
N PHE A 49 9.48 5.89 -8.41
CA PHE A 49 10.89 5.76 -8.02
C PHE A 49 11.25 6.41 -6.68
N SER A 50 10.42 7.33 -6.20
CA SER A 50 10.61 7.98 -4.89
C SER A 50 9.96 7.22 -3.74
N GLY A 51 9.24 6.14 -4.01
CA GLY A 51 8.63 5.29 -2.98
C GLY A 51 9.66 4.73 -2.01
N LEU A 52 9.28 4.64 -0.75
CA LEU A 52 10.18 4.21 0.33
C LEU A 52 10.79 2.85 0.06
N ILE A 53 9.97 1.87 -0.36
CA ILE A 53 10.42 0.49 -0.61
C ILE A 53 11.45 0.45 -1.73
N MET A 54 11.20 1.10 -2.85
CA MET A 54 12.14 1.11 -3.98
C MET A 54 13.46 1.75 -3.56
N ASN A 55 13.40 2.87 -2.84
CA ASN A 55 14.57 3.59 -2.38
C ASN A 55 15.41 2.76 -1.39
N GLU A 56 14.76 2.17 -0.36
CA GLU A 56 15.46 1.41 0.68
C GLU A 56 15.95 0.05 0.16
N ILE A 57 15.17 -0.67 -0.63
CA ILE A 57 15.50 -2.04 -1.06
C ILE A 57 16.43 -2.02 -2.27
N ARG A 58 16.14 -1.21 -3.29
CA ARG A 58 16.89 -1.19 -4.55
C ARG A 58 18.02 -0.18 -4.52
N GLU A 59 17.72 1.10 -4.33
CA GLU A 59 18.68 2.18 -4.55
C GLU A 59 19.78 2.18 -3.49
N LYS A 60 19.42 2.07 -2.21
CA LYS A 60 20.41 2.10 -1.12
C LYS A 60 21.15 0.78 -0.92
N ASN A 61 20.45 -0.34 -1.03
CA ASN A 61 20.99 -1.65 -0.65
C ASN A 61 21.26 -2.59 -1.84
N SER A 62 20.84 -2.24 -3.05
CA SER A 62 21.02 -3.07 -4.26
C SER A 62 20.53 -4.52 -4.07
N MET A 63 19.45 -4.70 -3.26
CA MET A 63 18.94 -6.02 -2.88
C MET A 63 17.94 -6.58 -3.88
N ALA A 64 17.35 -5.74 -4.73
CA ALA A 64 16.30 -6.17 -5.64
C ALA A 64 16.36 -5.46 -6.99
N TYR A 65 15.83 -6.12 -8.01
CA TYR A 65 15.55 -5.50 -9.31
C TYR A 65 14.25 -4.71 -9.26
N THR A 66 13.24 -5.27 -8.54
CA THR A 66 11.92 -4.67 -8.35
C THR A 66 11.47 -4.94 -6.93
N ALA A 67 10.95 -3.92 -6.29
CA ALA A 67 10.33 -4.03 -4.97
C ALA A 67 9.16 -3.04 -4.86
N TYR A 68 8.06 -3.48 -4.28
CA TYR A 68 6.91 -2.62 -3.99
C TYR A 68 6.10 -3.18 -2.81
N GLY A 69 5.21 -2.37 -2.28
CA GLY A 69 4.24 -2.80 -1.28
C GLY A 69 3.18 -1.73 -1.07
N TYR A 70 1.94 -2.18 -0.98
CA TYR A 70 0.80 -1.29 -0.81
C TYR A 70 -0.39 -2.03 -0.20
N VAL A 71 -1.29 -1.29 0.39
CA VAL A 71 -2.56 -1.80 0.91
C VAL A 71 -3.58 -1.88 -0.22
N VAL A 72 -4.16 -3.07 -0.38
CA VAL A 72 -5.25 -3.36 -1.31
C VAL A 72 -6.56 -3.36 -0.55
N SER A 73 -7.59 -2.74 -1.11
CA SER A 73 -8.95 -2.79 -0.62
C SER A 73 -9.91 -2.90 -1.81
N GLN A 74 -10.94 -3.74 -1.68
CA GLN A 74 -12.04 -3.80 -2.65
C GLN A 74 -12.97 -2.58 -2.56
N GLU A 75 -12.79 -1.75 -1.50
CA GLU A 75 -13.60 -0.57 -1.23
C GLU A 75 -15.12 -0.87 -1.14
N LEU A 76 -15.46 -2.04 -0.62
CA LEU A 76 -16.83 -2.46 -0.39
C LEU A 76 -17.07 -2.71 1.10
N PRO A 77 -18.17 -2.23 1.66
CA PRO A 77 -18.55 -2.52 3.05
C PRO A 77 -18.52 -4.03 3.32
N GLY A 78 -17.86 -4.44 4.40
CA GLY A 78 -17.69 -5.85 4.77
C GLY A 78 -16.60 -6.61 4.01
N SER A 79 -15.90 -5.99 3.06
CA SER A 79 -14.71 -6.58 2.46
C SER A 79 -13.48 -6.38 3.35
N LYS A 80 -12.55 -7.34 3.32
CA LYS A 80 -11.26 -7.24 4.00
C LYS A 80 -10.25 -6.47 3.15
N SER A 81 -9.42 -5.69 3.82
CA SER A 81 -8.22 -5.10 3.23
C SER A 81 -7.01 -5.99 3.55
N TYR A 82 -5.95 -5.84 2.79
CA TYR A 82 -4.68 -6.51 3.05
C TYR A 82 -3.52 -5.69 2.50
N PHE A 83 -2.37 -5.81 3.12
CA PHE A 83 -1.12 -5.32 2.52
C PHE A 83 -0.52 -6.42 1.67
N THR A 84 -0.05 -6.07 0.49
CA THR A 84 0.77 -6.93 -0.36
C THR A 84 2.10 -6.28 -0.64
N GLY A 85 3.16 -7.08 -0.58
CA GLY A 85 4.52 -6.66 -0.92
C GLY A 85 5.17 -7.64 -1.87
N TYR A 86 6.16 -7.17 -2.61
CA TYR A 86 6.92 -7.98 -3.55
C TYR A 86 8.38 -7.55 -3.59
N VAL A 87 9.26 -8.54 -3.67
CA VAL A 87 10.69 -8.35 -3.94
C VAL A 87 11.17 -9.39 -4.93
N GLY A 88 11.69 -8.94 -6.07
CA GLY A 88 12.40 -9.77 -7.04
C GLY A 88 13.91 -9.60 -6.87
N THR A 89 14.60 -10.65 -6.44
CA THR A 89 16.04 -10.60 -6.09
C THR A 89 16.83 -11.79 -6.62
N GLN A 90 18.14 -11.73 -6.54
CA GLN A 90 19.02 -12.88 -6.81
C GLN A 90 18.81 -13.95 -5.73
N ASN A 91 18.97 -15.22 -6.09
CA ASN A 91 18.70 -16.35 -5.19
C ASN A 91 19.56 -16.31 -3.91
N ASP A 92 20.82 -15.93 -4.03
CA ASP A 92 21.78 -15.81 -2.92
C ASP A 92 21.48 -14.63 -1.98
N LYS A 93 20.70 -13.64 -2.43
CA LYS A 93 20.29 -12.46 -1.64
C LYS A 93 18.89 -12.59 -1.04
N ALA A 94 18.16 -13.65 -1.33
CA ALA A 94 16.74 -13.77 -0.97
C ALA A 94 16.49 -13.59 0.53
N VAL A 95 17.28 -14.24 1.38
CA VAL A 95 17.14 -14.15 2.84
C VAL A 95 17.39 -12.74 3.36
N ASP A 96 18.42 -12.07 2.85
CA ASP A 96 18.76 -10.71 3.28
C ASP A 96 17.73 -9.70 2.77
N ALA A 97 17.21 -9.89 1.57
CA ALA A 97 16.11 -9.09 1.04
C ALA A 97 14.83 -9.22 1.88
N VAL A 98 14.48 -10.45 2.32
CA VAL A 98 13.37 -10.68 3.26
C VAL A 98 13.60 -9.94 4.57
N LYS A 99 14.78 -10.09 5.19
CA LYS A 99 15.10 -9.41 6.47
C LYS A 99 15.03 -7.89 6.34
N LEU A 100 15.57 -7.35 5.25
CA LEU A 100 15.54 -5.91 5.00
C LEU A 100 14.10 -5.41 4.81
N TYR A 101 13.30 -6.13 4.03
CA TYR A 101 11.89 -5.78 3.80
C TYR A 101 11.07 -5.86 5.09
N MET A 102 11.26 -6.92 5.87
CA MET A 102 10.62 -7.08 7.19
C MET A 102 11.00 -5.94 8.14
N ASN A 103 12.29 -5.60 8.19
CA ASN A 103 12.73 -4.46 9.01
C ASN A 103 12.10 -3.14 8.54
N LEU A 104 11.96 -2.94 7.24
CA LEU A 104 11.30 -1.75 6.69
C LEU A 104 9.81 -1.69 7.07
N LEU A 105 9.13 -2.84 7.10
CA LEU A 105 7.73 -2.92 7.54
C LEU A 105 7.54 -2.72 9.04
N THR A 106 8.51 -3.12 9.86
CA THR A 106 8.39 -3.00 11.33
C THR A 106 8.96 -1.70 11.88
N ASN A 107 9.93 -1.12 11.18
CA ASN A 107 10.65 0.10 11.57
C ASN A 107 10.66 1.08 10.38
N MET A 108 9.47 1.47 9.94
CA MET A 108 9.33 2.35 8.78
C MET A 108 10.02 3.69 9.02
N PRO A 109 11.01 4.09 8.18
CA PRO A 109 11.63 5.41 8.28
C PRO A 109 10.62 6.53 8.11
N GLU A 110 10.81 7.62 8.86
CA GLU A 110 9.91 8.77 8.84
C GLU A 110 10.53 9.91 8.01
N HIS A 111 9.89 10.24 6.90
CA HIS A 111 10.25 11.34 6.00
C HIS A 111 9.09 12.31 5.87
N ALA A 112 8.88 13.13 6.92
CA ALA A 112 7.79 14.09 6.99
C ALA A 112 7.84 15.14 5.87
N ASP A 113 9.02 15.42 5.33
CA ASP A 113 9.25 16.31 4.19
C ASP A 113 8.55 15.86 2.89
N ARG A 114 8.12 14.59 2.81
CA ARG A 114 7.43 14.04 1.63
C ARG A 114 5.93 14.36 1.59
N ILE A 115 5.34 14.85 2.69
CA ILE A 115 3.87 14.97 2.78
C ILE A 115 3.27 15.90 1.72
N ASP A 116 3.93 17.01 1.41
CA ASP A 116 3.43 17.98 0.41
C ASP A 116 3.42 17.38 -1.01
N ASN A 117 4.42 16.59 -1.35
CA ASN A 117 4.46 15.87 -2.63
C ASN A 117 3.36 14.79 -2.70
N ILE A 118 3.10 14.07 -1.60
CA ILE A 118 2.03 13.08 -1.51
C ILE A 118 0.66 13.75 -1.69
N LYS A 119 0.40 14.84 -0.97
CA LYS A 119 -0.84 15.62 -1.11
C LYS A 119 -1.05 16.11 -2.55
N SER A 120 0.00 16.66 -3.15
CA SER A 120 -0.04 17.14 -4.53
C SER A 120 -0.38 16.02 -5.51
N TYR A 121 0.23 14.85 -5.36
CA TYR A 121 -0.06 13.67 -6.17
C TYR A 121 -1.51 13.20 -5.99
N LEU A 122 -1.98 13.03 -4.75
CA LEU A 122 -3.34 12.58 -4.47
C LEU A 122 -4.38 13.57 -5.00
N ARG A 123 -4.15 14.86 -4.82
CA ARG A 123 -5.01 15.91 -5.35
C ARG A 123 -5.08 15.86 -6.88
N GLN A 124 -3.94 15.75 -7.55
CA GLN A 124 -3.86 15.62 -9.00
C GLN A 124 -4.59 14.36 -9.47
N SER A 125 -4.39 13.23 -8.81
CA SER A 125 -5.07 11.97 -9.14
C SER A 125 -6.59 12.10 -9.08
N VAL A 126 -7.12 12.72 -8.02
CA VAL A 126 -8.58 12.96 -7.90
C VAL A 126 -9.10 13.87 -9.02
N LEU A 127 -8.37 14.93 -9.37
CA LEU A 127 -8.80 15.89 -10.38
C LEU A 127 -8.71 15.34 -11.82
N THR A 128 -7.78 14.43 -12.09
CA THR A 128 -7.60 13.86 -13.44
C THR A 128 -8.45 12.62 -13.69
N ASN A 129 -8.82 11.87 -12.66
CA ASN A 129 -9.62 10.65 -12.76
C ASN A 129 -11.14 10.94 -12.72
N GLN A 130 -11.58 11.94 -13.49
CA GLN A 130 -13.01 12.25 -13.62
C GLN A 130 -13.68 11.26 -14.58
N PRO A 131 -14.87 10.76 -14.24
CA PRO A 131 -15.61 9.87 -15.15
C PRO A 131 -16.06 10.61 -16.41
N ASP A 132 -15.98 9.94 -17.54
CA ASP A 132 -16.60 10.44 -18.76
C ASP A 132 -18.14 10.31 -18.71
N ALA A 133 -18.82 11.01 -19.63
CA ALA A 133 -20.28 11.03 -19.67
C ALA A 133 -20.91 9.64 -19.92
N ARG A 134 -20.18 8.70 -20.57
CA ARG A 134 -20.69 7.35 -20.89
C ARG A 134 -20.59 6.43 -19.66
N SER A 135 -19.54 6.57 -18.88
CA SER A 135 -19.30 5.76 -17.67
C SER A 135 -19.96 6.32 -16.41
N LEU A 136 -20.53 7.53 -16.46
CA LEU A 136 -21.01 8.25 -15.27
C LEU A 136 -22.04 7.46 -14.45
N SER A 137 -23.01 6.81 -15.10
CA SER A 137 -24.04 6.05 -14.39
C SER A 137 -23.47 4.82 -13.67
N GLU A 138 -22.51 4.14 -14.27
CA GLU A 138 -21.79 3.02 -13.64
C GLU A 138 -20.94 3.50 -12.48
N GLN A 139 -20.25 4.63 -12.65
CA GLN A 139 -19.46 5.25 -11.59
C GLN A 139 -20.31 5.67 -10.39
N ILE A 140 -21.46 6.29 -10.61
CA ILE A 140 -22.42 6.64 -9.53
C ILE A 140 -22.88 5.37 -8.79
N ALA A 141 -23.19 4.30 -9.50
CA ALA A 141 -23.55 3.03 -8.89
C ALA A 141 -22.39 2.44 -8.07
N SER A 142 -21.15 2.55 -8.57
CA SER A 142 -19.94 2.16 -7.86
C SER A 142 -19.73 2.98 -6.58
N TRP A 143 -19.85 4.31 -6.65
CA TRP A 143 -19.73 5.19 -5.48
C TRP A 143 -20.72 4.83 -4.37
N LYS A 144 -22.00 4.59 -4.75
CA LYS A 144 -23.03 4.17 -3.80
C LYS A 144 -22.68 2.83 -3.13
N ARG A 145 -22.19 1.85 -3.89
CA ARG A 145 -21.75 0.55 -3.32
C ARG A 145 -20.60 0.73 -2.33
N ARG A 146 -19.72 1.69 -2.57
CA ARG A 146 -18.57 2.01 -1.68
C ARG A 146 -18.96 2.90 -0.49
N GLY A 147 -20.25 3.27 -0.35
CA GLY A 147 -20.76 4.06 0.77
C GLY A 147 -20.70 5.57 0.57
N TYR A 148 -20.52 6.06 -0.67
CA TYR A 148 -20.60 7.49 -0.97
C TYR A 148 -22.03 7.89 -1.35
N THR A 149 -22.46 9.05 -0.88
CA THR A 149 -23.78 9.64 -1.22
C THR A 149 -23.70 10.64 -2.37
N ASP A 150 -22.49 11.12 -2.69
CA ASP A 150 -22.20 12.09 -3.75
C ASP A 150 -20.84 11.71 -4.38
N ASP A 151 -20.33 12.57 -5.26
CA ASP A 151 -18.99 12.44 -5.86
C ASP A 151 -17.92 12.33 -4.74
N PRO A 152 -17.14 11.22 -4.72
CA PRO A 152 -16.06 11.04 -3.75
C PRO A 152 -15.04 12.18 -3.72
N ALA A 153 -14.85 12.90 -4.83
CA ALA A 153 -13.95 14.04 -4.88
C ALA A 153 -14.34 15.14 -3.90
N LYS A 154 -15.65 15.39 -3.73
CA LYS A 154 -16.14 16.41 -2.79
C LYS A 154 -15.79 16.10 -1.34
N GLU A 155 -15.75 14.82 -0.99
CA GLU A 155 -15.40 14.37 0.36
C GLU A 155 -13.88 14.25 0.54
N ASN A 156 -13.17 13.75 -0.47
CA ASN A 156 -11.75 13.42 -0.36
C ASN A 156 -10.83 14.63 -0.53
N LEU A 157 -11.13 15.58 -1.42
CA LEU A 157 -10.27 16.77 -1.62
C LEU A 157 -10.03 17.56 -0.33
N PRO A 158 -11.06 17.91 0.48
CA PRO A 158 -10.81 18.58 1.76
C PRO A 158 -9.97 17.73 2.75
N LYS A 159 -10.14 16.40 2.75
CA LYS A 159 -9.35 15.50 3.59
C LYS A 159 -7.89 15.46 3.13
N ILE A 160 -7.64 15.46 1.81
CA ILE A 160 -6.28 15.53 1.25
C ILE A 160 -5.62 16.86 1.62
N ASP A 161 -6.35 17.98 1.53
CA ASP A 161 -5.82 19.30 1.87
C ASP A 161 -5.42 19.43 3.36
N GLN A 162 -6.14 18.72 4.24
CA GLN A 162 -5.87 18.69 5.69
C GLN A 162 -4.90 17.58 6.12
N LEU A 163 -4.56 16.66 5.21
CA LEU A 163 -3.72 15.49 5.53
C LEU A 163 -2.36 15.92 6.09
N THR A 164 -1.95 15.28 7.17
CA THR A 164 -0.65 15.45 7.81
C THR A 164 0.19 14.17 7.68
N PHE A 165 1.50 14.28 7.91
CA PHE A 165 2.35 13.09 7.98
C PHE A 165 1.97 12.19 9.17
N GLN A 166 1.49 12.79 10.27
CA GLN A 166 0.99 12.04 11.43
C GLN A 166 -0.21 11.14 11.07
N ASP A 167 -1.13 11.60 10.21
CA ASP A 167 -2.26 10.78 9.76
C ASP A 167 -1.82 9.52 9.01
N LEU A 168 -0.74 9.63 8.24
CA LEU A 168 -0.12 8.49 7.56
C LEU A 168 0.52 7.54 8.58
N MET A 169 1.25 8.07 9.57
CA MET A 169 1.87 7.28 10.64
C MET A 169 0.81 6.62 11.53
N ASP A 170 -0.28 7.30 11.82
CA ASP A 170 -1.41 6.72 12.56
C ASP A 170 -2.02 5.53 11.81
N PHE A 171 -2.19 5.64 10.48
CA PHE A 171 -2.64 4.52 9.65
C PHE A 171 -1.64 3.35 9.70
N TYR A 172 -0.35 3.63 9.57
CA TYR A 172 0.69 2.62 9.67
C TYR A 172 0.66 1.88 11.02
N HIS A 173 0.61 2.60 12.14
CA HIS A 173 0.63 2.00 13.47
C HIS A 173 -0.65 1.26 13.83
N ASN A 174 -1.82 1.86 13.53
CA ASN A 174 -3.11 1.35 14.01
C ASN A 174 -3.73 0.31 13.09
N ASP A 175 -3.46 0.38 11.79
CA ASP A 175 -4.12 -0.46 10.78
C ASP A 175 -3.18 -1.52 10.20
N LEU A 176 -1.89 -1.21 10.00
CA LEU A 176 -0.93 -2.17 9.48
C LEU A 176 -0.18 -2.92 10.61
N LEU A 177 0.56 -2.20 11.46
CA LEU A 177 1.40 -2.84 12.49
C LEU A 177 0.61 -3.64 13.52
N LYS A 178 -0.57 -3.18 13.89
CA LYS A 178 -1.44 -3.88 14.83
C LYS A 178 -1.82 -5.29 14.35
N ASN A 179 -1.87 -5.49 13.03
CA ASN A 179 -2.26 -6.75 12.39
C ASN A 179 -1.06 -7.49 11.78
N LEU A 180 0.17 -7.17 12.21
CA LEU A 180 1.39 -7.67 11.61
C LEU A 180 1.56 -9.18 11.83
N THR A 181 0.83 -9.98 11.07
CA THR A 181 1.10 -11.41 10.85
C THR A 181 1.45 -11.55 9.37
N ILE A 182 2.69 -11.91 9.08
CA ILE A 182 3.22 -11.88 7.71
C ILE A 182 3.23 -13.29 7.12
N TYR A 183 2.71 -13.42 5.92
CA TYR A 183 2.82 -14.60 5.08
C TYR A 183 3.83 -14.33 3.97
N LEU A 184 4.82 -15.21 3.84
CA LEU A 184 5.88 -15.17 2.83
C LEU A 184 5.73 -16.30 1.84
#